data_810414b39277085aff49eae0e3150151
#
_entry.id   810414b39277085aff49eae0e3150151
#
_cell.length_a   1.000
_cell.length_b   1.000
_cell.length_c   1.000
_cell.angle_alpha   90.00
_cell.angle_beta   90.00
_cell.angle_gamma   90.00
#
_symmetry.space_group_name_H-M   'P 1'
#
loop_
_entity.id
_entity.type
_entity.pdbx_description
1 polymer ?
#
loop_
_entity_poly.entity_id
_entity_poly.type
_entity_poly.pdbx_seq_one_letter_code
_entity_poly.pdbx_strand_id
1 'polypeptide(L)'
;MEFIAAGIAMAIAYEAMKGYALVKQRILLYLNLSFILLGAGLIVGGFSDGVIIFAKFHRAFLFLYTIGYTINFFAQLIAYGILVIAYVQQTRSFGTQIAMAALPIMFVQRNSFTELILVFLLVYISAQTAINYSVSKSTNTLLVFGAFSCLTFAHVLFLLYTLVPILFPFAQIAQLFGFLLLLAMLFRVNQAI
;
A
#
# COMPACT_ATOMS: atom_id res chain seq x y z
N MET A 1 0.21 -15.58 2.72
CA MET A 1 -0.46 -14.56 1.87
C MET A 1 0.48 -13.42 1.49
N GLU A 2 1.35 -12.94 2.38
CA GLU A 2 2.24 -11.80 2.15
C GLU A 2 3.20 -11.97 0.96
N PHE A 3 3.79 -13.15 0.78
CA PHE A 3 4.64 -13.43 -0.40
C PHE A 3 3.90 -13.35 -1.74
N ILE A 4 2.61 -13.74 -1.76
CA ILE A 4 1.77 -13.60 -2.96
C ILE A 4 1.51 -12.12 -3.21
N ALA A 5 1.15 -11.37 -2.17
CA ALA A 5 0.94 -9.92 -2.25
C ALA A 5 2.23 -9.19 -2.69
N ALA A 6 3.38 -9.60 -2.17
CA ALA A 6 4.68 -9.08 -2.59
C ALA A 6 4.97 -9.34 -4.06
N GLY A 7 4.70 -10.56 -4.55
CA GLY A 7 4.86 -10.90 -5.96
C GLY A 7 3.97 -10.03 -6.87
N ILE A 8 2.71 -9.80 -6.48
CA ILE A 8 1.80 -8.93 -7.24
C ILE A 8 2.27 -7.47 -7.15
N ALA A 9 2.73 -6.99 -6.00
CA ALA A 9 3.27 -5.64 -5.85
C ALA A 9 4.48 -5.42 -6.77
N MET A 10 5.38 -6.40 -6.88
CA MET A 10 6.51 -6.35 -7.81
C MET A 10 6.08 -6.37 -9.28
N ALA A 11 5.03 -7.14 -9.62
CA ALA A 11 4.44 -7.13 -10.96
C ALA A 11 3.83 -5.76 -11.30
N ILE A 12 3.13 -5.12 -10.35
CA ILE A 12 2.63 -3.75 -10.49
C ILE A 12 3.78 -2.78 -10.73
N ALA A 13 4.87 -2.87 -9.96
CA ALA A 13 6.04 -2.04 -10.14
C ALA A 13 6.63 -2.19 -11.54
N TYR A 14 6.80 -3.42 -12.01
CA TYR A 14 7.31 -3.71 -13.35
C TYR A 14 6.42 -3.11 -14.45
N GLU A 15 5.11 -3.35 -14.41
CA GLU A 15 4.17 -2.82 -15.40
C GLU A 15 4.08 -1.28 -15.34
N ALA A 16 4.18 -0.68 -14.16
CA ALA A 16 4.23 0.78 -14.01
C ALA A 16 5.50 1.37 -14.64
N MET A 17 6.65 0.71 -14.50
CA MET A 17 7.90 1.13 -15.12
C MET A 17 7.84 1.01 -16.64
N LYS A 18 7.26 -0.07 -17.16
CA LYS A 18 7.01 -0.27 -18.59
C LYS A 18 6.12 0.85 -19.15
N GLY A 19 5.00 1.13 -18.47
CA GLY A 19 4.11 2.25 -18.85
C GLY A 19 4.82 3.60 -18.80
N TYR A 20 5.67 3.85 -17.77
CA TYR A 20 6.47 5.06 -17.69
C TYR A 20 7.44 5.20 -18.86
N ALA A 21 8.08 4.12 -19.30
CA ALA A 21 8.98 4.13 -20.45
C ALA A 21 8.26 4.56 -21.73
N LEU A 22 6.99 4.20 -21.88
CA LEU A 22 6.17 4.51 -23.06
C LEU A 22 5.61 5.95 -23.02
N VAL A 23 4.93 6.33 -21.93
CA VAL A 23 4.19 7.61 -21.87
C VAL A 23 4.89 8.73 -21.09
N LYS A 24 5.97 8.44 -20.39
CA LYS A 24 6.76 9.40 -19.58
C LYS A 24 5.95 10.16 -18.51
N GLN A 25 4.81 9.62 -18.08
CA GLN A 25 4.02 10.22 -17.02
C GLN A 25 4.63 9.95 -15.65
N ARG A 26 4.97 10.99 -14.92
CA ARG A 26 5.65 10.91 -13.60
C ARG A 26 4.88 10.08 -12.57
N ILE A 27 3.55 10.05 -12.64
CA ILE A 27 2.73 9.27 -11.72
C ILE A 27 3.04 7.77 -11.80
N LEU A 28 3.35 7.24 -12.99
CA LEU A 28 3.76 5.85 -13.17
C LEU A 28 5.11 5.55 -12.54
N LEU A 29 6.04 6.52 -12.55
CA LEU A 29 7.31 6.39 -11.84
C LEU A 29 7.11 6.34 -10.32
N TYR A 30 6.27 7.22 -9.76
CA TYR A 30 5.92 7.19 -8.35
C TYR A 30 5.22 5.89 -7.97
N LEU A 31 4.33 5.38 -8.82
CA LEU A 31 3.67 4.09 -8.62
C LEU A 31 4.70 2.95 -8.60
N ASN A 32 5.64 2.93 -9.56
CA ASN A 32 6.74 1.96 -9.58
C ASN A 32 7.53 1.97 -8.27
N LEU A 33 8.04 3.14 -7.85
CA LEU A 33 8.83 3.26 -6.63
C LEU A 33 8.05 2.83 -5.39
N SER A 34 6.80 3.24 -5.28
CA SER A 34 5.92 2.86 -4.16
C SER A 34 5.72 1.35 -4.09
N PHE A 35 5.47 0.70 -5.22
CA PHE A 35 5.22 -0.74 -5.23
C PHE A 35 6.47 -1.60 -5.09
N ILE A 36 7.67 -1.10 -5.47
CA ILE A 36 8.95 -1.73 -5.08
C ILE A 36 9.09 -1.73 -3.56
N LEU A 37 8.86 -0.58 -2.91
CA LEU A 37 8.94 -0.47 -1.45
C LEU A 37 7.91 -1.34 -0.74
N LEU A 38 6.65 -1.34 -1.21
CA LEU A 38 5.60 -2.21 -0.69
C LEU A 38 5.97 -3.68 -0.82
N GLY A 39 6.42 -4.11 -1.99
CA GLY A 39 6.83 -5.49 -2.23
C GLY A 39 8.00 -5.92 -1.33
N ALA A 40 9.02 -5.06 -1.21
CA ALA A 40 10.15 -5.32 -0.31
C ALA A 40 9.70 -5.41 1.16
N GLY A 41 8.84 -4.49 1.61
CA GLY A 41 8.26 -4.52 2.96
C GLY A 41 7.47 -5.79 3.24
N LEU A 42 6.61 -6.21 2.29
CA LEU A 42 5.82 -7.43 2.42
C LEU A 42 6.68 -8.71 2.43
N ILE A 43 7.81 -8.74 1.70
CA ILE A 43 8.76 -9.85 1.78
C ILE A 43 9.34 -9.93 3.20
N VAL A 44 9.81 -8.80 3.74
CA VAL A 44 10.37 -8.75 5.10
C VAL A 44 9.30 -9.11 6.14
N GLY A 45 8.08 -8.60 6.00
CA GLY A 45 6.93 -8.93 6.84
C GLY A 45 6.64 -10.44 6.84
N GLY A 46 6.53 -11.04 5.65
CA GLY A 46 6.26 -12.46 5.48
C GLY A 46 7.34 -13.36 6.10
N PHE A 47 8.61 -12.99 5.99
CA PHE A 47 9.69 -13.69 6.71
C PHE A 47 9.54 -13.55 8.22
N SER A 48 9.19 -12.36 8.71
CA SER A 48 9.01 -12.09 10.14
C SER A 48 7.84 -12.88 10.74
N ASP A 49 6.73 -12.98 10.02
CA ASP A 49 5.59 -13.81 10.41
C ASP A 49 5.93 -15.31 10.41
N GLY A 50 6.75 -15.76 9.44
CA GLY A 50 7.29 -17.11 9.44
C GLY A 50 8.16 -17.41 10.65
N VAL A 51 9.00 -16.47 11.06
CA VAL A 51 9.87 -16.60 12.25
C VAL A 51 9.07 -16.75 13.54
N ILE A 52 7.90 -16.10 13.68
CA ILE A 52 7.03 -16.25 14.88
C ILE A 52 6.58 -17.70 15.08
N ILE A 53 6.36 -18.47 14.03
CA ILE A 53 5.94 -19.87 14.14
C ILE A 53 7.03 -20.68 14.85
N PHE A 54 8.30 -20.32 14.65
CA PHE A 54 9.45 -20.94 15.31
C PHE A 54 9.83 -20.27 16.63
N ALA A 55 9.37 -19.03 16.87
CA ALA A 55 9.75 -18.16 17.98
C ALA A 55 9.15 -18.53 19.33
N LYS A 56 8.23 -19.51 19.40
CA LYS A 56 7.60 -19.93 20.66
C LYS A 56 8.59 -20.28 21.78
N PHE A 57 9.88 -20.35 21.50
CA PHE A 57 10.92 -20.86 22.41
C PHE A 57 12.10 -19.93 22.71
N HIS A 58 12.33 -18.79 22.01
CA HIS A 58 13.52 -17.95 22.22
C HIS A 58 13.27 -16.44 22.08
N ARG A 59 13.74 -15.64 23.05
CA ARG A 59 13.64 -14.16 23.03
C ARG A 59 14.28 -13.49 21.81
N ALA A 60 15.32 -14.10 21.22
CA ALA A 60 15.98 -13.58 20.01
C ALA A 60 15.03 -13.51 18.80
N PHE A 61 14.09 -14.43 18.69
CA PHE A 61 13.12 -14.41 17.60
C PHE A 61 12.07 -13.29 17.74
N LEU A 62 11.69 -12.91 18.96
CA LEU A 62 10.82 -11.76 19.20
C LEU A 62 11.47 -10.45 18.72
N PHE A 63 12.77 -10.33 18.91
CA PHE A 63 13.52 -9.17 18.42
C PHE A 63 13.54 -9.12 16.89
N LEU A 64 13.81 -10.22 16.20
CA LEU A 64 13.77 -10.33 14.76
C LEU A 64 12.38 -10.02 14.19
N TYR A 65 11.34 -10.53 14.83
CA TYR A 65 9.96 -10.21 14.46
C TYR A 65 9.67 -8.72 14.57
N THR A 66 10.05 -8.08 15.69
CA THR A 66 9.81 -6.65 15.88
C THR A 66 10.55 -5.81 14.84
N ILE A 67 11.79 -6.15 14.51
CA ILE A 67 12.56 -5.46 13.47
C ILE A 67 11.87 -5.62 12.11
N GLY A 68 11.51 -6.84 11.72
CA GLY A 68 10.89 -7.10 10.43
C GLY A 68 9.54 -6.40 10.28
N TYR A 69 8.72 -6.43 11.33
CA TYR A 69 7.47 -5.66 11.34
C TYR A 69 7.71 -4.16 11.20
N THR A 70 8.70 -3.63 11.91
CA THR A 70 9.06 -2.21 11.84
C THR A 70 9.50 -1.81 10.44
N ILE A 71 10.34 -2.62 9.79
CA ILE A 71 10.79 -2.39 8.41
C ILE A 71 9.60 -2.41 7.44
N ASN A 72 8.71 -3.40 7.56
CA ASN A 72 7.51 -3.50 6.74
C ASN A 72 6.61 -2.26 6.90
N PHE A 73 6.37 -1.82 8.14
CA PHE A 73 5.58 -0.62 8.40
C PHE A 73 6.19 0.63 7.76
N PHE A 74 7.51 0.87 7.93
CA PHE A 74 8.17 2.03 7.32
C PHE A 74 8.15 1.95 5.79
N ALA A 75 8.32 0.76 5.23
CA ALA A 75 8.23 0.56 3.79
C ALA A 75 6.82 0.96 3.27
N GLN A 76 5.76 0.54 3.95
CA GLN A 76 4.39 0.91 3.60
C GLN A 76 4.14 2.41 3.79
N LEU A 77 4.62 2.98 4.90
CA LEU A 77 4.47 4.41 5.20
C LEU A 77 5.13 5.28 4.12
N ILE A 78 6.36 4.95 3.73
CA ILE A 78 7.09 5.68 2.68
C ILE A 78 6.39 5.47 1.32
N ALA A 79 5.97 4.26 1.01
CA ALA A 79 5.29 3.94 -0.24
C ALA A 79 3.97 4.73 -0.40
N TYR A 80 3.11 4.71 0.60
CA TYR A 80 1.85 5.48 0.56
C TYR A 80 2.12 6.99 0.61
N GLY A 81 3.16 7.43 1.33
CA GLY A 81 3.62 8.83 1.31
C GLY A 81 4.02 9.30 -0.09
N ILE A 82 4.76 8.49 -0.84
CA ILE A 82 5.14 8.78 -2.24
C ILE A 82 3.88 8.90 -3.11
N LEU A 83 2.88 8.02 -2.94
CA LEU A 83 1.62 8.09 -3.68
C LEU A 83 0.82 9.34 -3.33
N VAL A 84 0.76 9.72 -2.05
CA VAL A 84 0.12 11.00 -1.63
C VAL A 84 0.80 12.18 -2.34
N ILE A 85 2.13 12.24 -2.34
CA ILE A 85 2.88 13.30 -3.03
C ILE A 85 2.56 13.31 -4.53
N ALA A 86 2.49 12.13 -5.17
CA ALA A 86 2.16 12.01 -6.59
C ALA A 86 0.77 12.59 -6.89
N TYR A 87 -0.23 12.26 -6.08
CA TYR A 87 -1.59 12.78 -6.26
C TYR A 87 -1.70 14.28 -5.95
N VAL A 88 -1.00 14.77 -4.94
CA VAL A 88 -0.93 16.21 -4.62
C VAL A 88 -0.32 17.00 -5.78
N GLN A 89 0.77 16.50 -6.39
CA GLN A 89 1.39 17.15 -7.55
C GLN A 89 0.49 17.15 -8.79
N GLN A 90 -0.35 16.14 -8.95
CA GLN A 90 -1.29 16.05 -10.06
C GLN A 90 -2.44 17.05 -9.93
N THR A 91 -2.92 17.30 -8.72
CA THR A 91 -4.10 18.13 -8.48
C THR A 91 -3.82 19.64 -8.45
N ARG A 92 -2.60 20.10 -8.44
CA ARG A 92 -2.13 21.52 -8.46
C ARG A 92 -2.96 22.55 -7.66
N SER A 93 -3.86 22.12 -6.80
CA SER A 93 -4.78 23.01 -6.09
C SER A 93 -5.15 22.43 -4.73
N PHE A 94 -4.80 23.14 -3.69
CA PHE A 94 -5.25 22.95 -2.30
C PHE A 94 -4.72 21.72 -1.51
N GLY A 95 -3.89 21.98 -0.53
CA GLY A 95 -3.72 21.07 0.62
C GLY A 95 -2.35 20.46 0.85
N THR A 96 -1.31 20.87 0.13
CA THR A 96 0.06 20.31 0.24
C THR A 96 0.68 20.42 1.64
N GLN A 97 0.16 21.28 2.50
CA GLN A 97 0.74 21.54 3.83
C GLN A 97 0.23 20.59 4.91
N ILE A 98 -0.92 19.95 4.73
CA ILE A 98 -1.53 19.11 5.77
C ILE A 98 -0.96 17.68 5.77
N ALA A 99 -0.61 17.13 4.60
CA ALA A 99 -0.13 15.74 4.51
C ALA A 99 1.29 15.54 5.07
N MET A 100 2.13 16.57 5.07
CA MET A 100 3.50 16.48 5.60
C MET A 100 3.60 16.69 7.11
N ALA A 101 2.59 17.28 7.75
CA ALA A 101 2.62 17.58 9.17
C ALA A 101 2.28 16.37 10.07
N ALA A 102 1.87 15.25 9.49
CA ALA A 102 1.37 14.10 10.24
C ALA A 102 2.38 12.94 10.37
N LEU A 103 3.70 13.21 10.34
CA LEU A 103 4.72 12.20 10.62
C LEU A 103 5.24 12.34 12.06
N PRO A 104 4.52 11.90 13.11
CA PRO A 104 5.13 11.71 14.40
C PRO A 104 5.97 10.43 14.32
N ILE A 105 7.28 10.60 14.42
CA ILE A 105 8.24 9.52 14.68
C ILE A 105 7.91 8.99 16.08
N MET A 106 7.07 7.98 16.17
CA MET A 106 6.82 7.27 17.42
C MET A 106 7.29 5.82 17.29
N PHE A 107 7.95 5.34 18.33
CA PHE A 107 8.45 3.99 18.50
C PHE A 107 7.39 2.95 18.15
N VAL A 108 7.72 2.07 17.19
CA VAL A 108 6.79 1.15 16.55
C VAL A 108 6.78 -0.17 17.32
N GLN A 109 5.80 -0.33 18.18
CA GLN A 109 5.24 -1.64 18.45
C GLN A 109 4.05 -1.86 17.52
N ARG A 110 3.74 -3.11 17.13
CA ARG A 110 2.52 -3.44 16.36
C ARG A 110 1.32 -2.95 17.14
N ASN A 111 0.94 -1.72 16.90
CA ASN A 111 -0.08 -1.01 17.64
C ASN A 111 -1.14 -0.55 16.64
N SER A 112 -2.39 -0.56 17.06
CA SER A 112 -3.52 0.01 16.29
C SER A 112 -3.22 1.41 15.74
N PHE A 113 -2.30 2.13 16.38
CA PHE A 113 -1.89 3.46 15.95
C PHE A 113 -1.11 3.48 14.63
N THR A 114 -0.28 2.46 14.34
CA THR A 114 0.47 2.37 13.08
C THR A 114 -0.46 2.12 11.90
N GLU A 115 -1.44 1.23 12.07
CA GLU A 115 -2.47 0.97 11.07
C GLU A 115 -3.35 2.20 10.84
N LEU A 116 -3.65 2.97 11.89
CA LEU A 116 -4.43 4.20 11.77
C LEU A 116 -3.76 5.22 10.85
N ILE A 117 -2.44 5.39 10.94
CA ILE A 117 -1.68 6.30 10.05
C ILE A 117 -1.80 5.84 8.59
N LEU A 118 -1.65 4.53 8.32
CA LEU A 118 -1.78 3.99 6.98
C LEU A 118 -3.20 4.17 6.43
N VAL A 119 -4.23 3.98 7.28
CA VAL A 119 -5.63 4.25 6.92
C VAL A 119 -5.82 5.71 6.50
N PHE A 120 -5.30 6.68 7.25
CA PHE A 120 -5.42 8.10 6.87
C PHE A 120 -4.78 8.41 5.51
N LEU A 121 -3.59 7.88 5.23
CA LEU A 121 -2.93 8.07 3.94
C LEU A 121 -3.76 7.46 2.80
N LEU A 122 -4.26 6.25 3.01
CA LEU A 122 -5.06 5.52 2.01
C LEU A 122 -6.44 6.15 1.80
N VAL A 123 -7.10 6.67 2.84
CA VAL A 123 -8.34 7.45 2.72
C VAL A 123 -8.13 8.67 1.83
N TYR A 124 -7.01 9.40 2.04
CA TYR A 124 -6.68 10.53 1.18
C TYR A 124 -6.50 10.11 -0.29
N ILE A 125 -5.72 9.05 -0.55
CA ILE A 125 -5.51 8.53 -1.91
C ILE A 125 -6.85 8.07 -2.52
N SER A 126 -7.68 7.36 -1.76
CA SER A 126 -9.00 6.90 -2.22
C SER A 126 -9.92 8.07 -2.57
N ALA A 127 -9.93 9.13 -1.76
CA ALA A 127 -10.70 10.35 -2.04
C ALA A 127 -10.24 11.03 -3.34
N GLN A 128 -8.92 11.16 -3.55
CA GLN A 128 -8.37 11.75 -4.78
C GLN A 128 -8.69 10.90 -6.01
N THR A 129 -8.61 9.57 -5.90
CA THR A 129 -8.96 8.67 -7.00
C THR A 129 -10.46 8.68 -7.29
N ALA A 130 -11.33 8.85 -6.26
CA ALA A 130 -12.77 9.04 -6.43
C ALA A 130 -13.08 10.33 -7.21
N ILE A 131 -12.41 11.44 -6.88
CA ILE A 131 -12.53 12.70 -7.61
C ILE A 131 -12.10 12.52 -9.06
N ASN A 132 -10.95 11.89 -9.31
CA ASN A 132 -10.47 11.61 -10.65
C ASN A 132 -11.47 10.75 -11.45
N TYR A 133 -12.07 9.75 -10.80
CA TYR A 133 -13.12 8.94 -11.42
C TYR A 133 -14.38 9.77 -11.73
N SER A 134 -14.82 10.63 -10.83
CA SER A 134 -16.02 11.45 -11.03
C SER A 134 -15.90 12.40 -12.23
N VAL A 135 -14.67 12.86 -12.50
CA VAL A 135 -14.37 13.75 -13.64
C VAL A 135 -14.23 12.98 -14.95
N SER A 136 -13.46 11.90 -14.96
CA SER A 136 -13.11 11.18 -16.21
C SER A 136 -14.10 10.09 -16.59
N LYS A 137 -14.77 9.47 -15.60
CA LYS A 137 -15.69 8.32 -15.74
C LYS A 137 -15.15 7.17 -16.58
N SER A 138 -13.81 7.04 -16.67
CA SER A 138 -13.17 5.97 -17.42
C SER A 138 -13.07 4.68 -16.60
N THR A 139 -13.04 3.53 -17.29
CA THR A 139 -12.86 2.23 -16.62
C THR A 139 -11.51 2.15 -15.90
N ASN A 140 -10.47 2.78 -16.43
CA ASN A 140 -9.14 2.77 -15.80
C ASN A 140 -9.15 3.53 -14.47
N THR A 141 -9.80 4.70 -14.42
CA THR A 141 -9.94 5.47 -13.16
C THR A 141 -10.86 4.77 -12.15
N LEU A 142 -11.87 4.04 -12.62
CA LEU A 142 -12.71 3.19 -11.76
C LEU A 142 -11.88 2.07 -11.11
N LEU A 143 -11.03 1.39 -11.88
CA LEU A 143 -10.15 0.33 -11.36
C LEU A 143 -9.18 0.86 -10.31
N VAL A 144 -8.60 2.05 -10.55
CA VAL A 144 -7.70 2.70 -9.57
C VAL A 144 -8.46 3.07 -8.31
N PHE A 145 -9.64 3.69 -8.43
CA PHE A 145 -10.48 4.01 -7.27
C PHE A 145 -10.88 2.76 -6.48
N GLY A 146 -11.35 1.71 -7.17
CA GLY A 146 -11.70 0.44 -6.54
C GLY A 146 -10.52 -0.20 -5.81
N ALA A 147 -9.35 -0.16 -6.42
CA ALA A 147 -8.14 -0.70 -5.84
C ALA A 147 -7.75 0.00 -4.52
N PHE A 148 -7.68 1.33 -4.52
CA PHE A 148 -7.34 2.07 -3.29
C PHE A 148 -8.44 1.99 -2.23
N SER A 149 -9.71 1.90 -2.64
CA SER A 149 -10.82 1.62 -1.70
C SER A 149 -10.68 0.26 -1.03
N CYS A 150 -10.30 -0.78 -1.79
CA CYS A 150 -10.03 -2.11 -1.24
C CYS A 150 -8.82 -2.10 -0.30
N LEU A 151 -7.74 -1.38 -0.63
CA LEU A 151 -6.57 -1.23 0.23
C LEU A 151 -6.92 -0.48 1.52
N THR A 152 -7.70 0.60 1.42
CA THR A 152 -8.20 1.33 2.60
C THR A 152 -9.01 0.40 3.51
N PHE A 153 -9.94 -0.36 2.91
CA PHE A 153 -10.75 -1.32 3.65
C PHE A 153 -9.90 -2.42 4.31
N ALA A 154 -8.88 -2.93 3.62
CA ALA A 154 -7.95 -3.89 4.18
C ALA A 154 -7.25 -3.37 5.44
N HIS A 155 -6.74 -2.14 5.40
CA HIS A 155 -6.07 -1.53 6.56
C HIS A 155 -7.04 -1.20 7.71
N VAL A 156 -8.30 -0.87 7.41
CA VAL A 156 -9.36 -0.77 8.43
C VAL A 156 -9.60 -2.14 9.10
N LEU A 157 -9.62 -3.22 8.33
CA LEU A 157 -9.74 -4.57 8.90
C LEU A 157 -8.48 -4.96 9.71
N PHE A 158 -7.27 -4.56 9.28
CA PHE A 158 -6.06 -4.75 10.08
C PHE A 158 -6.08 -3.94 11.37
N LEU A 159 -6.65 -2.74 11.36
CA LEU A 159 -6.87 -1.96 12.58
C LEU A 159 -7.83 -2.67 13.55
N LEU A 160 -8.94 -3.20 13.04
CA LEU A 160 -9.95 -3.91 13.84
C LEU A 160 -9.52 -5.32 14.24
N TYR A 161 -8.54 -5.91 13.57
CA TYR A 161 -8.02 -7.24 13.88
C TYR A 161 -7.54 -7.36 15.33
N THR A 162 -7.03 -6.29 15.93
CA THR A 162 -6.61 -6.26 17.35
C THR A 162 -7.76 -6.55 18.32
N LEU A 163 -8.99 -6.25 17.92
CA LEU A 163 -10.22 -6.51 18.69
C LEU A 163 -10.87 -7.84 18.26
N VAL A 164 -10.83 -8.16 16.98
CA VAL A 164 -11.52 -9.31 16.39
C VAL A 164 -10.56 -10.09 15.48
N PRO A 165 -9.81 -11.08 16.00
CA PRO A 165 -8.76 -11.78 15.26
C PRO A 165 -9.21 -12.44 13.94
N ILE A 166 -10.49 -12.82 13.81
CA ILE A 166 -11.04 -13.43 12.60
C ILE A 166 -11.02 -12.50 11.38
N LEU A 167 -10.83 -11.19 11.58
CA LEU A 167 -10.77 -10.21 10.49
C LEU A 167 -9.45 -10.26 9.71
N PHE A 168 -8.39 -10.87 10.27
CA PHE A 168 -7.08 -10.93 9.64
C PHE A 168 -7.07 -11.53 8.22
N PRO A 169 -7.63 -12.74 7.99
CA PRO A 169 -7.66 -13.29 6.63
C PRO A 169 -8.49 -12.46 5.66
N PHE A 170 -9.57 -11.82 6.11
CA PHE A 170 -10.37 -10.93 5.27
C PHE A 170 -9.59 -9.67 4.87
N ALA A 171 -8.80 -9.10 5.79
CA ALA A 171 -7.92 -7.99 5.50
C ALA A 171 -6.90 -8.35 4.40
N GLN A 172 -6.26 -9.51 4.51
CA GLN A 172 -5.30 -9.99 3.51
C GLN A 172 -5.95 -10.24 2.14
N ILE A 173 -7.17 -10.79 2.11
CA ILE A 173 -7.91 -10.99 0.86
C ILE A 173 -8.26 -9.64 0.22
N ALA A 174 -8.75 -8.69 1.01
CA ALA A 174 -9.07 -7.34 0.52
C ALA A 174 -7.83 -6.62 -0.03
N GLN A 175 -6.68 -6.73 0.63
CA GLN A 175 -5.40 -6.18 0.17
C GLN A 175 -4.97 -6.81 -1.17
N LEU A 176 -5.04 -8.13 -1.27
CA LEU A 176 -4.70 -8.87 -2.48
C LEU A 176 -5.60 -8.43 -3.64
N PHE A 177 -6.90 -8.29 -3.40
CA PHE A 177 -7.87 -7.86 -4.40
C PHE A 177 -7.57 -6.42 -4.87
N GLY A 178 -7.22 -5.52 -3.97
CA GLY A 178 -6.77 -4.17 -4.31
C GLY A 178 -5.56 -4.16 -5.24
N PHE A 179 -4.55 -4.99 -4.96
CA PHE A 179 -3.38 -5.12 -5.83
C PHE A 179 -3.73 -5.70 -7.20
N LEU A 180 -4.60 -6.71 -7.26
CA LEU A 180 -5.05 -7.28 -8.54
C LEU A 180 -5.80 -6.26 -9.41
N LEU A 181 -6.62 -5.39 -8.82
CA LEU A 181 -7.30 -4.32 -9.56
C LEU A 181 -6.29 -3.31 -10.17
N LEU A 182 -5.25 -2.94 -9.42
CA LEU A 182 -4.18 -2.07 -9.94
C LEU A 182 -3.40 -2.74 -11.06
N LEU A 183 -3.06 -4.01 -10.88
CA LEU A 183 -2.36 -4.78 -11.91
C LEU A 183 -3.20 -4.89 -13.19
N ALA A 184 -4.49 -5.19 -13.06
CA ALA A 184 -5.41 -5.25 -14.19
C ALA A 184 -5.51 -3.90 -14.92
N MET A 185 -5.54 -2.79 -14.19
CA MET A 185 -5.53 -1.46 -14.77
C MET A 185 -4.26 -1.22 -15.60
N LEU A 186 -3.08 -1.54 -15.03
CA LEU A 186 -1.80 -1.34 -15.72
C LEU A 186 -1.66 -2.20 -16.98
N PHE A 187 -2.07 -3.46 -16.92
CA PHE A 187 -2.11 -4.32 -18.12
C PHE A 187 -2.98 -3.71 -19.21
N ARG A 188 -4.17 -3.23 -18.83
CA ARG A 188 -5.09 -2.60 -19.80
C ARG A 188 -4.51 -1.33 -20.41
N VAL A 189 -3.84 -0.49 -19.61
CA VAL A 189 -3.18 0.73 -20.12
C VAL A 189 -2.04 0.37 -21.06
N ASN A 190 -1.19 -0.59 -20.69
CA ASN A 190 -0.04 -0.98 -21.49
C ASN A 190 -0.41 -1.73 -22.80
N GLN A 191 -1.60 -2.31 -22.89
CA GLN A 191 -2.11 -2.94 -24.12
C GLN A 191 -2.78 -1.93 -25.08
N ALA A 192 -3.18 -0.77 -24.57
CA ALA A 192 -3.86 0.26 -25.37
C ALA A 192 -2.88 1.23 -26.06
N ILE A 193 -1.58 1.10 -25.78
CA ILE A 193 -0.47 1.88 -26.36
C ILE A 193 0.21 1.06 -27.45
#